data_0407800635cfc2fb9bb036eaaee51cda
#
_entry.id   0407800635cfc2fb9bb036eaaee51cda
#
_cell.length_a   1.000
_cell.length_b   1.000
_cell.length_c   1.000
_cell.angle_alpha   90.00
_cell.angle_beta   90.00
_cell.angle_gamma   90.00
#
_symmetry.space_group_name_H-M   'P 1'
#
loop_
_entity.id
_entity.type
_entity.pdbx_description
1 polymer ?
#
loop_
_entity_poly.entity_id
_entity_poly.type
_entity_poly.pdbx_seq_one_letter_code
_entity_poly.pdbx_strand_id
1 'polypeptide(L)' 'MKDKIAQLWANKILNGERSIKEVPKGLLADVKKAISTMVK' A
#
# COMPACT_ATOMS: atom_id res chain seq x y z
N MET A 1 -3.15 0.30 -13.56
CA MET A 1 -1.75 0.05 -13.31
C MET A 1 -1.50 -0.20 -11.85
N LYS A 2 -0.65 -1.18 -11.57
CA LYS A 2 -0.42 -1.62 -10.19
C LYS A 2 0.15 -0.53 -9.30
N ASP A 3 0.98 0.34 -9.88
CA ASP A 3 1.62 1.38 -9.07
C ASP A 3 0.61 2.33 -8.43
N LYS A 4 -0.39 2.73 -9.20
CA LYS A 4 -1.39 3.63 -8.69
C LYS A 4 -2.24 2.98 -7.60
N ILE A 5 -2.61 1.72 -7.83
CA ILE A 5 -3.40 0.98 -6.85
C ILE A 5 -2.59 0.79 -5.57
N ALA A 6 -1.30 0.47 -5.72
CA ALA A 6 -0.44 0.30 -4.56
C ALA A 6 -0.31 1.58 -3.77
N GLN A 7 -0.23 2.72 -4.44
CA GLN A 7 -0.16 4.01 -3.77
C GLN A 7 -1.43 4.34 -3.02
N LEU A 8 -2.58 4.00 -3.59
CA LEU A 8 -3.84 4.22 -2.90
C LEU A 8 -3.91 3.41 -1.62
N TRP A 9 -3.50 2.14 -1.70
CA TRP A 9 -3.46 1.30 -0.51
C TRP A 9 -2.49 1.84 0.52
N ALA A 10 -1.31 2.27 0.05
CA ALA A 10 -0.30 2.80 0.95
C ALA A 10 -0.83 4.03 1.70
N ASN A 11 -1.49 4.93 0.98
CA ASN A 11 -2.09 6.10 1.61
C ASN A 11 -3.11 5.72 2.67
N LYS A 12 -3.98 4.78 2.36
CA LYS A 12 -5.00 4.35 3.31
C LYS A 12 -4.40 3.72 4.54
N ILE A 13 -3.35 2.93 4.36
CA ILE A 13 -2.69 2.30 5.48
C ILE A 13 -1.99 3.33 6.35
N LEU A 14 -1.31 4.27 5.74
CA LEU A 14 -0.61 5.32 6.48
C LEU A 14 -1.56 6.23 7.23
N ASN A 15 -2.77 6.41 6.68
CA ASN A 15 -3.80 7.21 7.35
C ASN A 15 -4.57 6.44 8.41
N GLY A 16 -4.32 5.14 8.51
CA GLY A 16 -5.02 4.32 9.49
C GLY A 16 -6.41 3.89 9.05
N GLU A 17 -6.76 4.10 7.78
CA GLU A 17 -8.07 3.73 7.27
C GLU A 17 -8.17 2.26 6.93
N ARG A 18 -7.06 1.66 6.54
CA ARG A 18 -7.00 0.25 6.19
C ARG A 18 -5.76 -0.37 6.80
N SER A 19 -5.79 -1.68 6.96
CA SER A 19 -4.61 -2.38 7.46
C SER A 19 -3.97 -3.18 6.34
N ILE A 20 -2.70 -3.50 6.52
CA ILE A 20 -1.95 -4.23 5.52
C ILE A 20 -2.53 -5.63 5.30
N LYS A 21 -3.25 -6.14 6.29
CA LYS A 21 -3.88 -7.46 6.17
C LYS A 21 -5.02 -7.46 5.16
N GLU A 22 -5.59 -6.32 4.88
CA GLU A 22 -6.70 -6.20 3.94
C GLU A 22 -6.21 -6.16 2.49
N VAL A 23 -4.91 -5.97 2.30
CA VAL A 23 -4.36 -5.87 0.95
C VAL A 23 -4.34 -7.25 0.29
N PRO A 24 -4.80 -7.34 -0.97
CA PRO A 24 -4.75 -8.60 -1.71
C PRO A 24 -3.31 -9.10 -1.80
N LYS A 25 -3.14 -10.42 -1.79
CA LYS A 25 -1.81 -11.01 -1.83
C LYS A 25 -0.99 -10.56 -3.03
N GLY A 26 -1.65 -10.41 -4.16
CA GLY A 26 -0.95 -10.00 -5.38
C GLY A 26 -0.40 -8.58 -5.32
N LEU A 27 -0.95 -7.76 -4.44
CA LEU A 27 -0.53 -6.37 -4.31
C LEU A 27 0.31 -6.13 -3.06
N LEU A 28 0.41 -7.10 -2.20
CA LEU A 28 1.08 -6.91 -0.91
C LEU A 28 2.50 -6.40 -1.07
N ALA A 29 3.27 -7.03 -1.93
CA ALA A 29 4.66 -6.62 -2.14
C ALA A 29 4.74 -5.21 -2.69
N ASP A 30 3.86 -4.90 -3.65
CA ASP A 30 3.84 -3.57 -4.25
C ASP A 30 3.45 -2.51 -3.23
N VAL A 31 2.48 -2.82 -2.39
CA VAL A 31 2.04 -1.88 -1.35
C VAL A 31 3.14 -1.66 -0.33
N LYS A 32 3.82 -2.70 0.08
CA LYS A 32 4.93 -2.56 1.01
C LYS A 32 6.03 -1.69 0.43
N LYS A 33 6.31 -1.86 -0.84
CA LYS A 33 7.31 -1.07 -1.52
C LYS A 33 6.87 0.39 -1.60
N ALA A 34 5.61 0.63 -1.89
CA ALA A 34 5.08 1.98 -1.97
C ALA A 34 5.17 2.68 -0.61
N ILE A 35 4.81 1.97 0.45
CA ILE A 35 4.91 2.53 1.79
C ILE A 35 6.36 2.89 2.13
N SER A 36 7.28 2.00 1.81
CA SER A 36 8.69 2.23 2.07
C SER A 36 9.19 3.48 1.34
N THR A 37 8.71 3.71 0.14
CA THR A 37 9.08 4.88 -0.63
C THR A 37 8.47 6.15 -0.07
N MET A 38 7.24 6.06 0.40
CA MET A 38 6.52 7.23 0.90
C MET A 38 6.97 7.66 2.29
N VAL A 39 7.49 6.73 3.06
CA VAL A 39 7.89 7.02 4.45
C VAL A 39 9.31 7.56 4.54
N LYS A 40 9.97 7.67 3.44
CA LYS A 40 11.32 8.23 3.45
C LYS A 40 11.31 9.71 3.87
#